data_7fb77f1661dbd9ac6e9b672eecb35cab
#
_entry.id   7fb77f1661dbd9ac6e9b672eecb35cab
#
_cell.length_a   1.000
_cell.length_b   1.000
_cell.length_c   1.000
_cell.angle_alpha   90.00
_cell.angle_beta   90.00
_cell.angle_gamma   90.00
#
_symmetry.space_group_name_H-M   'P 1'
#
loop_
_entity.id
_entity.type
_entity.pdbx_description
1 polymer ?
#
loop_
_entity_poly.entity_id
_entity_poly.type
_entity_poly.pdbx_seq_one_letter_code
_entity_poly.pdbx_strand_id
1 'polypeptide(L)'
;MSTNSRRRDMAVALAAAFLFASISVTAQTKTFGGRLSPVPITVAMQEAVAGRGSVTAVLAGNRLTLEGTFDGLRSPATVARLHMAPRGIRGPAVADFMVPATTSGTFKAVVELSDAQRQALEKNSLYIQIHSQKAPEGNLWGWLLPQEVKR
;
A
#
# COMPACT_ATOMS: atom_id res chain seq x y z
N MET A 1 -75.08 45.24 -20.73
CA MET A 1 -75.10 44.28 -19.61
C MET A 1 -73.91 43.46 -19.68
N SER A 2 -73.07 43.60 -18.71
CA SER A 2 -71.67 43.07 -18.66
C SER A 2 -71.67 41.67 -18.05
N THR A 3 -71.04 40.75 -18.68
CA THR A 3 -70.63 39.47 -18.06
C THR A 3 -69.14 39.26 -18.13
N ASN A 4 -68.51 39.47 -17.01
CA ASN A 4 -67.13 39.32 -16.74
C ASN A 4 -66.80 37.80 -16.63
N SER A 5 -66.09 37.28 -17.58
CA SER A 5 -65.48 35.94 -17.54
C SER A 5 -64.13 36.03 -16.94
N ARG A 6 -63.97 35.65 -15.69
CA ARG A 6 -62.65 35.50 -15.04
C ARG A 6 -61.99 34.17 -15.49
N ARG A 7 -61.01 34.24 -16.34
CA ARG A 7 -60.13 33.12 -16.63
C ARG A 7 -59.20 32.95 -15.44
N ARG A 8 -59.31 31.81 -14.78
CA ARG A 8 -58.34 31.36 -13.77
C ARG A 8 -57.20 30.68 -14.51
N ASP A 9 -56.07 31.36 -14.59
CA ASP A 9 -54.84 30.77 -15.03
C ASP A 9 -54.28 29.86 -13.94
N MET A 10 -54.35 28.56 -14.19
CA MET A 10 -53.83 27.54 -13.31
C MET A 10 -52.37 27.31 -13.76
N ALA A 11 -51.45 27.97 -13.05
CA ALA A 11 -50.01 27.71 -13.23
C ALA A 11 -49.65 26.34 -12.64
N VAL A 12 -49.39 25.39 -13.50
CA VAL A 12 -48.84 24.09 -13.11
C VAL A 12 -47.34 24.24 -12.93
N ALA A 13 -46.90 24.32 -11.68
CA ALA A 13 -45.50 24.28 -11.34
C ALA A 13 -45.02 22.82 -11.41
N LEU A 14 -44.27 22.47 -12.48
CA LEU A 14 -43.50 21.21 -12.54
C LEU A 14 -42.29 21.32 -11.65
N ALA A 15 -42.34 20.77 -10.47
CA ALA A 15 -41.16 20.56 -9.63
C ALA A 15 -40.40 19.33 -10.16
N ALA A 16 -39.34 19.57 -10.93
CA ALA A 16 -38.39 18.52 -11.31
C ALA A 16 -37.54 18.16 -10.10
N ALA A 17 -37.86 17.09 -9.42
CA ALA A 17 -37.03 16.51 -8.39
C ALA A 17 -35.82 15.80 -9.05
N PHE A 18 -34.65 16.45 -9.09
CA PHE A 18 -33.41 15.81 -9.43
C PHE A 18 -33.00 14.90 -8.27
N LEU A 19 -33.27 13.60 -8.40
CA LEU A 19 -32.65 12.59 -7.54
C LEU A 19 -31.17 12.49 -7.93
N PHE A 20 -30.32 13.12 -7.14
CA PHE A 20 -28.89 12.83 -7.16
C PHE A 20 -28.68 11.43 -6.57
N ALA A 21 -28.64 10.41 -7.42
CA ALA A 21 -28.16 9.11 -7.04
C ALA A 21 -26.67 9.23 -6.71
N SER A 22 -26.33 9.30 -5.45
CA SER A 22 -24.94 9.21 -4.98
C SER A 22 -24.42 7.83 -5.30
N ILE A 23 -23.71 7.70 -6.41
CA ILE A 23 -22.98 6.48 -6.75
C ILE A 23 -21.81 6.41 -5.75
N SER A 24 -22.00 5.64 -4.68
CA SER A 24 -20.90 5.28 -3.79
C SER A 24 -19.96 4.34 -4.57
N VAL A 25 -18.93 4.90 -5.17
CA VAL A 25 -17.82 4.12 -5.73
C VAL A 25 -17.11 3.50 -4.55
N THR A 26 -17.46 2.26 -4.22
CA THR A 26 -16.71 1.45 -3.26
C THR A 26 -15.35 1.16 -3.91
N ALA A 27 -14.32 1.89 -3.52
CA ALA A 27 -12.97 1.62 -3.98
C ALA A 27 -12.63 0.17 -3.62
N GLN A 28 -12.44 -0.66 -4.63
CA GLN A 28 -12.10 -2.07 -4.43
C GLN A 28 -10.71 -2.14 -3.80
N THR A 29 -10.63 -2.62 -2.57
CA THR A 29 -9.37 -2.82 -1.87
C THR A 29 -8.76 -4.15 -2.27
N LYS A 30 -7.45 -4.16 -2.52
CA LYS A 30 -6.67 -5.37 -2.77
C LYS A 30 -5.65 -5.54 -1.65
N THR A 31 -5.54 -6.75 -1.13
CA THR A 31 -4.57 -7.07 -0.06
C THR A 31 -3.40 -7.86 -0.63
N PHE A 32 -2.23 -7.46 -0.22
CA PHE A 32 -0.96 -8.11 -0.54
C PHE A 32 -0.23 -8.43 0.76
N GLY A 33 0.69 -9.37 0.70
CA GLY A 33 1.52 -9.69 1.85
C GLY A 33 2.82 -10.35 1.42
N GLY A 34 3.78 -10.35 2.32
CA GLY A 34 5.06 -10.98 2.08
C GLY A 34 5.72 -11.42 3.38
N ARG A 35 6.47 -12.51 3.30
CA ARG A 35 7.42 -12.89 4.33
C ARG A 35 8.72 -12.13 4.09
N LEU A 36 9.26 -11.53 5.14
CA LEU A 36 10.58 -10.92 5.12
C LEU A 36 11.60 -11.95 5.59
N SER A 37 12.56 -12.23 4.74
CA SER A 37 13.67 -13.16 4.98
C SER A 37 14.99 -12.48 4.70
N PRO A 38 16.13 -13.01 5.19
CA PRO A 38 17.43 -12.46 4.90
C PRO A 38 17.65 -12.26 3.40
N VAL A 39 18.27 -11.13 3.04
CA VAL A 39 18.73 -10.91 1.67
C VAL A 39 19.79 -11.97 1.31
N PRO A 40 20.04 -12.26 0.02
CA PRO A 40 21.15 -13.12 -0.38
C PRO A 40 22.46 -12.59 0.22
N ILE A 41 23.19 -13.47 0.90
CA ILE A 41 24.40 -13.11 1.66
C ILE A 41 25.65 -13.76 1.06
N THR A 42 26.76 -13.05 1.18
CA THR A 42 28.10 -13.61 1.04
C THR A 42 28.61 -14.13 2.39
N VAL A 43 29.71 -14.86 2.40
CA VAL A 43 30.33 -15.33 3.66
C VAL A 43 30.62 -14.16 4.62
N ALA A 44 31.09 -13.02 4.08
CA ALA A 44 31.39 -11.83 4.88
C ALA A 44 30.16 -11.19 5.54
N MET A 45 28.97 -11.41 5.00
CA MET A 45 27.72 -10.84 5.51
C MET A 45 27.02 -11.71 6.57
N GLN A 46 27.48 -12.94 6.80
CA GLN A 46 26.82 -13.91 7.69
C GLN A 46 26.65 -13.41 9.12
N GLU A 47 27.61 -12.64 9.63
CA GLU A 47 27.55 -12.08 10.98
C GLU A 47 26.64 -10.83 11.08
N ALA A 48 26.35 -10.18 9.95
CA ALA A 48 25.61 -8.93 9.89
C ALA A 48 24.12 -9.13 9.60
N VAL A 49 23.79 -10.15 8.80
CA VAL A 49 22.45 -10.38 8.26
C VAL A 49 21.78 -11.56 8.95
N ALA A 50 20.67 -11.29 9.60
CA ALA A 50 19.81 -12.31 10.22
C ALA A 50 18.41 -11.74 10.44
N GLY A 51 17.51 -12.59 10.86
CA GLY A 51 16.17 -12.21 11.27
C GLY A 51 15.08 -12.70 10.33
N ARG A 52 13.89 -12.29 10.63
CA ARG A 52 12.67 -12.62 9.89
C ARG A 52 11.63 -11.51 10.07
N GLY A 53 10.60 -11.55 9.28
CA GLY A 53 9.50 -10.63 9.43
C GLY A 53 8.34 -10.95 8.50
N SER A 54 7.35 -10.09 8.53
CA SER A 54 6.22 -10.14 7.61
C SER A 54 5.75 -8.74 7.29
N VAL A 55 5.08 -8.60 6.17
CA VAL A 55 4.43 -7.35 5.77
C VAL A 55 3.07 -7.67 5.18
N THR A 56 2.10 -6.83 5.49
CA THR A 56 0.79 -6.78 4.86
C THR A 56 0.62 -5.41 4.22
N ALA A 57 0.04 -5.38 3.04
CA ALA A 57 -0.21 -4.16 2.31
C ALA A 57 -1.65 -4.14 1.79
N VAL A 58 -2.32 -3.02 1.94
CA VAL A 58 -3.68 -2.79 1.43
C VAL A 58 -3.64 -1.66 0.43
N LEU A 59 -4.04 -1.97 -0.81
CA LEU A 59 -4.16 -0.99 -1.88
C LEU A 59 -5.61 -0.54 -2.01
N ALA A 60 -5.84 0.77 -1.90
CA ALA A 60 -7.11 1.41 -2.16
C ALA A 60 -6.88 2.57 -3.15
N GLY A 61 -7.31 2.40 -4.39
CA GLY A 61 -6.94 3.32 -5.47
C GLY A 61 -5.43 3.32 -5.70
N ASN A 62 -4.77 4.46 -5.46
CA ASN A 62 -3.31 4.62 -5.53
C ASN A 62 -2.63 4.54 -4.16
N ARG A 63 -3.41 4.51 -3.09
CA ARG A 63 -2.91 4.55 -1.71
C ARG A 63 -2.58 3.14 -1.23
N LEU A 64 -1.31 2.88 -0.97
CA LEU A 64 -0.80 1.64 -0.40
C LEU A 64 -0.52 1.86 1.09
N THR A 65 -1.25 1.16 1.94
CA THR A 65 -1.01 1.13 3.39
C THR A 65 -0.25 -0.12 3.73
N LEU A 66 0.91 0.03 4.36
CA LEU A 66 1.83 -1.04 4.73
C LEU A 66 1.86 -1.18 6.26
N GLU A 67 1.78 -2.42 6.73
CA GLU A 67 2.04 -2.78 8.13
C GLU A 67 2.95 -4.00 8.14
N GLY A 68 3.98 -3.97 8.98
CA GLY A 68 4.92 -5.07 9.04
C GLY A 68 5.57 -5.24 10.41
N THR A 69 6.19 -6.40 10.56
CA THR A 69 6.96 -6.77 11.75
C THR A 69 8.32 -7.29 11.32
N PHE A 70 9.30 -7.15 12.19
CA PHE A 70 10.61 -7.78 12.04
C PHE A 70 11.14 -8.20 13.41
N ASP A 71 11.97 -9.22 13.43
CA ASP A 71 12.56 -9.79 14.62
C ASP A 71 13.90 -10.46 14.32
N GLY A 72 14.80 -10.46 15.30
CA GLY A 72 16.06 -11.18 15.25
C GLY A 72 17.13 -10.56 14.35
N LEU A 73 17.10 -9.24 14.12
CA LEU A 73 18.20 -8.55 13.45
C LEU A 73 19.46 -8.58 14.33
N ARG A 74 20.63 -8.60 13.72
CA ARG A 74 21.91 -8.58 14.44
C ARG A 74 22.40 -7.19 14.83
N SER A 75 21.71 -6.16 14.36
CA SER A 75 21.92 -4.76 14.74
C SER A 75 20.63 -3.98 14.54
N PRO A 76 20.48 -2.82 15.19
CA PRO A 76 19.27 -2.01 15.05
C PRO A 76 18.92 -1.70 13.60
N ALA A 77 17.63 -1.79 13.27
CA ALA A 77 17.11 -1.35 11.99
C ALA A 77 17.36 0.14 11.78
N THR A 78 17.57 0.57 10.55
CA THR A 78 17.82 1.97 10.20
C THR A 78 16.71 2.57 9.35
N VAL A 79 16.24 1.85 8.36
CA VAL A 79 15.20 2.29 7.42
C VAL A 79 14.54 1.07 6.78
N ALA A 80 13.27 1.17 6.44
CA ALA A 80 12.63 0.26 5.48
C ALA A 80 12.37 1.00 4.18
N ARG A 81 12.44 0.29 3.06
CA ARG A 81 12.25 0.85 1.71
C ARG A 81 11.33 0.00 0.88
N LEU A 82 10.48 0.65 0.10
CA LEU A 82 9.76 0.03 -0.99
C LEU A 82 10.64 0.08 -2.23
N HIS A 83 10.86 -1.04 -2.86
CA HIS A 83 11.65 -1.17 -4.08
C HIS A 83 10.81 -1.72 -5.22
N MET A 84 11.24 -1.47 -6.45
CA MET A 84 10.59 -1.96 -7.66
C MET A 84 11.55 -2.80 -8.50
N ALA A 85 11.32 -4.12 -8.52
CA ALA A 85 12.00 -5.08 -9.40
C ALA A 85 11.25 -6.41 -9.44
N PRO A 86 11.44 -7.23 -10.46
CA PRO A 86 10.99 -8.61 -10.49
C PRO A 86 11.50 -9.42 -9.28
N ARG A 87 10.79 -10.50 -8.96
CA ARG A 87 11.16 -11.35 -7.81
C ARG A 87 12.60 -11.86 -7.90
N GLY A 88 13.31 -11.77 -6.78
CA GLY A 88 14.69 -12.21 -6.67
C GLY A 88 15.74 -11.23 -7.21
N ILE A 89 15.33 -10.12 -7.79
CA ILE A 89 16.22 -9.10 -8.36
C ILE A 89 16.19 -7.84 -7.50
N ARG A 90 17.35 -7.23 -7.28
CA ARG A 90 17.45 -5.92 -6.63
C ARG A 90 17.07 -4.82 -7.62
N GLY A 91 16.28 -3.87 -7.16
CA GLY A 91 15.85 -2.72 -7.94
C GLY A 91 15.94 -1.41 -7.17
N PRO A 92 15.64 -0.29 -7.82
CA PRO A 92 15.68 1.02 -7.20
C PRO A 92 14.62 1.14 -6.08
N ALA A 93 14.94 1.92 -5.05
CA ALA A 93 13.98 2.34 -4.04
C ALA A 93 12.99 3.36 -4.65
N VAL A 94 11.72 3.23 -4.30
CA VAL A 94 10.65 4.12 -4.73
C VAL A 94 10.05 4.91 -3.56
N ALA A 95 10.24 4.44 -2.32
CA ALA A 95 9.85 5.14 -1.10
C ALA A 95 10.64 4.62 0.10
N ASP A 96 10.92 5.52 1.05
CA ASP A 96 11.57 5.22 2.32
C ASP A 96 10.55 5.39 3.46
N PHE A 97 10.63 4.53 4.49
CA PHE A 97 9.82 4.65 5.70
C PHE A 97 10.65 4.47 6.95
N MET A 98 10.19 5.14 8.00
CA MET A 98 10.80 5.00 9.32
C MET A 98 10.46 3.64 9.94
N VAL A 99 11.44 3.07 10.62
CA VAL A 99 11.32 1.89 11.47
C VAL A 99 11.92 2.19 12.82
N PRO A 100 11.49 1.50 13.89
CA PRO A 100 12.16 1.65 15.20
C PRO A 100 13.61 1.19 15.10
N ALA A 101 14.52 1.95 15.71
CA ALA A 101 15.96 1.67 15.74
C ALA A 101 16.27 0.55 16.76
N THR A 102 15.72 -0.63 16.51
CA THR A 102 15.79 -1.82 17.38
C THR A 102 16.05 -3.06 16.55
N THR A 103 16.35 -4.18 17.18
CA THR A 103 16.56 -5.48 16.51
C THR A 103 15.26 -6.25 16.22
N SER A 104 14.15 -5.78 16.77
CA SER A 104 12.80 -6.27 16.54
C SER A 104 11.81 -5.13 16.67
N GLY A 105 10.69 -5.19 15.94
CA GLY A 105 9.69 -4.15 16.02
C GLY A 105 8.61 -4.26 14.97
N THR A 106 7.77 -3.24 14.94
CA THR A 106 6.70 -3.07 13.96
C THR A 106 6.89 -1.77 13.19
N PHE A 107 6.39 -1.72 11.97
CA PHE A 107 6.36 -0.48 11.19
C PHE A 107 5.04 -0.32 10.46
N LYS A 108 4.68 0.92 10.22
CA LYS A 108 3.53 1.30 9.39
C LYS A 108 3.97 2.39 8.43
N ALA A 109 3.45 2.33 7.21
CA ALA A 109 3.71 3.36 6.22
C ALA A 109 2.51 3.51 5.29
N VAL A 110 2.41 4.67 4.68
CA VAL A 110 1.44 4.96 3.63
C VAL A 110 2.21 5.55 2.45
N VAL A 111 2.01 4.98 1.27
CA VAL A 111 2.68 5.38 0.04
C VAL A 111 1.63 5.63 -1.03
N GLU A 112 1.69 6.80 -1.68
CA GLU A 112 0.92 7.05 -2.89
C GLU A 112 1.70 6.51 -4.09
N LEU A 113 1.13 5.49 -4.72
CA LEU A 113 1.75 4.84 -5.87
C LEU A 113 1.42 5.58 -7.16
N SER A 114 2.40 5.74 -8.04
CA SER A 114 2.14 6.07 -9.43
C SER A 114 1.45 4.90 -10.16
N ASP A 115 0.88 5.15 -11.32
CA ASP A 115 0.26 4.09 -12.14
C ASP A 115 1.27 2.99 -12.49
N ALA A 116 2.51 3.35 -12.80
CA ALA A 116 3.57 2.39 -13.08
C ALA A 116 3.91 1.52 -11.86
N GLN A 117 3.98 2.12 -10.67
CA GLN A 117 4.22 1.40 -9.42
C GLN A 117 3.04 0.50 -9.05
N ARG A 118 1.80 0.94 -9.27
CA ARG A 118 0.61 0.13 -9.06
C ARG A 118 0.59 -1.10 -9.98
N GLN A 119 0.91 -0.91 -11.26
CA GLN A 119 1.06 -2.01 -12.22
C GLN A 119 2.20 -2.97 -11.81
N ALA A 120 3.31 -2.45 -11.29
CA ALA A 120 4.41 -3.26 -10.77
C ALA A 120 3.96 -4.11 -9.57
N LEU A 121 3.15 -3.56 -8.66
CA LEU A 121 2.57 -4.30 -7.55
C LEU A 121 1.70 -5.47 -8.06
N GLU A 122 0.84 -5.24 -9.04
CA GLU A 122 -0.01 -6.27 -9.65
C GLU A 122 0.80 -7.35 -10.38
N LYS A 123 1.99 -7.01 -10.86
CA LYS A 123 2.95 -7.95 -11.47
C LYS A 123 3.92 -8.60 -10.47
N ASN A 124 3.66 -8.46 -9.15
CA ASN A 124 4.52 -8.98 -8.08
C ASN A 124 5.95 -8.42 -8.12
N SER A 125 6.10 -7.17 -8.55
CA SER A 125 7.39 -6.49 -8.76
C SER A 125 7.63 -5.34 -7.78
N LEU A 126 6.93 -5.32 -6.65
CA LEU A 126 7.25 -4.46 -5.51
C LEU A 126 7.67 -5.31 -4.31
N TYR A 127 8.72 -4.88 -3.60
CA TYR A 127 9.20 -5.55 -2.41
C TYR A 127 9.60 -4.56 -1.33
N ILE A 128 9.51 -5.01 -0.08
CA ILE A 128 10.01 -4.27 1.08
C ILE A 128 11.41 -4.77 1.41
N GLN A 129 12.31 -3.85 1.73
CA GLN A 129 13.63 -4.16 2.24
C GLN A 129 13.87 -3.40 3.55
N ILE A 130 14.30 -4.12 4.60
CA ILE A 130 14.72 -3.54 5.87
C ILE A 130 16.23 -3.51 5.89
N HIS A 131 16.79 -2.36 6.23
CA HIS A 131 18.22 -2.13 6.41
C HIS A 131 18.55 -2.07 7.90
N SER A 132 19.77 -2.40 8.26
CA SER A 132 20.26 -2.30 9.64
C SER A 132 21.67 -1.74 9.69
N GLN A 133 22.13 -1.34 10.87
CA GLN A 133 23.43 -0.69 11.04
C GLN A 133 24.59 -1.52 10.49
N LYS A 134 24.60 -2.85 10.74
CA LYS A 134 25.62 -3.77 10.23
C LYS A 134 25.34 -4.28 8.81
N ALA A 135 24.12 -4.06 8.29
CA ALA A 135 23.73 -4.45 6.95
C ALA A 135 23.08 -3.26 6.20
N PRO A 136 23.84 -2.20 5.92
CA PRO A 136 23.33 -0.99 5.27
C PRO A 136 22.83 -1.23 3.85
N GLU A 137 23.32 -2.27 3.17
CA GLU A 137 22.90 -2.67 1.82
C GLU A 137 21.61 -3.52 1.82
N GLY A 138 21.09 -3.84 2.99
CA GLY A 138 19.88 -4.61 3.19
C GLY A 138 20.07 -5.80 4.13
N ASN A 139 19.11 -6.02 5.00
CA ASN A 139 19.09 -7.13 5.96
C ASN A 139 17.96 -8.11 5.62
N LEU A 140 16.71 -7.64 5.58
CA LEU A 140 15.56 -8.47 5.21
C LEU A 140 14.91 -7.91 3.95
N TRP A 141 14.36 -8.80 3.14
CA TRP A 141 13.52 -8.41 2.02
C TRP A 141 12.33 -9.36 1.81
N GLY A 142 11.29 -8.88 1.13
CA GLY A 142 10.13 -9.70 0.78
C GLY A 142 9.22 -9.01 -0.23
N TRP A 143 8.78 -9.76 -1.24
CA TRP A 143 7.86 -9.28 -2.27
C TRP A 143 6.43 -9.26 -1.77
N LEU A 144 5.71 -8.23 -2.17
CA LEU A 144 4.28 -8.06 -1.92
C LEU A 144 3.50 -8.91 -2.93
N LEU A 145 2.92 -10.01 -2.45
CA LEU A 145 2.17 -10.96 -3.27
C LEU A 145 0.68 -10.86 -2.94
N PRO A 146 -0.23 -11.01 -3.93
CA PRO A 146 -1.66 -11.01 -3.68
C PRO A 146 -2.03 -12.01 -2.59
N GLN A 147 -2.87 -11.58 -1.66
CA GLN A 147 -3.45 -12.43 -0.63
C GLN A 147 -4.90 -12.71 -1.00
N GLU A 148 -5.25 -13.99 -1.06
CA GLU A 148 -6.64 -14.37 -1.22
C GLU A 148 -7.39 -14.08 0.09
N VAL A 149 -8.49 -13.36 -0.01
CA VAL A 149 -9.43 -13.23 1.09
C VAL A 149 -10.12 -14.59 1.25
N LYS A 150 -9.70 -15.37 2.22
CA LYS A 150 -10.44 -16.57 2.60
C LYS A 150 -11.85 -16.16 3.02
N ARG A 151 -12.83 -16.53 2.21
CA ARG A 151 -14.25 -16.38 2.52
C ARG A 151 -14.69 -17.48 3.47
#